data_412fd7222b5b7fea41cb1733d3f66bea
#
_entry.id   412fd7222b5b7fea41cb1733d3f66bea
#
_cell.length_a   1.000
_cell.length_b   1.000
_cell.length_c   1.000
_cell.angle_alpha   90.00
_cell.angle_beta   90.00
_cell.angle_gamma   90.00
#
_symmetry.space_group_name_H-M   'P 1'
#
loop_
_entity.id
_entity.type
_entity.pdbx_description
1 polymer ?
#
loop_
_entity_poly.entity_id
_entity_poly.type
_entity_poly.pdbx_seq_one_letter_code
_entity_poly.pdbx_strand_id
1 'polypeptide(L)'
;YLTSSLIRETTNSILIDHGYDEYRTKLARLGLPPSDMISLIHETSTSDMEIPDLVVKTSQSIFTEYLLHNSLPKDIVDLHLTGEINIGKSGFWNIVPDVVFINMSSILEIFKDIKGRYLTVSRIFHSNNFQTPESVVAIIFSLLSREASREVVIEGFLDFIQEKSETGTIMKDSIANLFSLTSTISSYGCFSPHITLSINLGNYDVSIINSLLEGYHKYIISTPLPTIALSIVYDDLFSLDPFTDKLIQLTKAGGIISFSKDKIRGRHGLCKSEGIPTKSTVVTLQSLSINLPRIAYQSNKDETYFR
;
A
#
# COMPACT_ATOMS: atom_id res chain seq x y z
N TYR A 1 14.77 11.79 -26.72
CA TYR A 1 14.52 13.15 -26.26
C TYR A 1 15.42 13.43 -25.06
N LEU A 2 16.21 14.50 -25.14
CA LEU A 2 17.03 15.00 -24.03
C LEU A 2 16.12 15.80 -23.10
N THR A 3 15.86 15.27 -21.91
CA THR A 3 15.12 15.99 -20.86
C THR A 3 16.10 16.70 -19.93
N SER A 4 15.67 17.79 -19.28
CA SER A 4 16.48 18.49 -18.27
C SER A 4 16.88 17.58 -17.10
N SER A 5 16.04 16.64 -16.75
CA SER A 5 16.34 15.60 -15.76
C SER A 5 17.50 14.71 -16.23
N LEU A 6 17.46 14.20 -17.46
CA LEU A 6 18.51 13.35 -18.01
C LEU A 6 19.86 14.09 -18.10
N ILE A 7 19.84 15.36 -18.49
CA ILE A 7 21.06 16.20 -18.55
C ILE A 7 21.65 16.35 -17.14
N ARG A 8 20.82 16.62 -16.13
CA ARG A 8 21.26 16.76 -14.74
C ARG A 8 21.87 15.46 -14.22
N GLU A 9 21.19 14.34 -14.43
CA GLU A 9 21.68 13.03 -14.01
C GLU A 9 22.99 12.64 -14.70
N THR A 10 23.10 12.89 -16.00
CA THR A 10 24.34 12.68 -16.74
C THR A 10 25.48 13.57 -16.23
N THR A 11 25.18 14.83 -15.94
CA THR A 11 26.17 15.76 -15.36
C THR A 11 26.62 15.29 -13.97
N ASN A 12 25.68 14.84 -13.13
CA ASN A 12 25.99 14.29 -11.81
C ASN A 12 26.86 13.03 -11.92
N SER A 13 26.55 12.12 -12.85
CA SER A 13 27.35 10.92 -13.09
C SER A 13 28.77 11.27 -13.51
N ILE A 14 28.93 12.20 -14.44
CA ILE A 14 30.26 12.66 -14.89
C ILE A 14 31.07 13.30 -13.75
N LEU A 15 30.43 14.12 -12.90
CA LEU A 15 31.09 14.71 -11.73
C LEU A 15 31.58 13.65 -10.73
N ILE A 16 30.81 12.59 -10.55
CA ILE A 16 31.16 11.46 -9.71
C ILE A 16 32.35 10.70 -10.29
N ASP A 17 32.31 10.36 -11.58
CA ASP A 17 33.36 9.60 -12.28
C ASP A 17 34.70 10.33 -12.23
N HIS A 18 34.66 11.65 -12.17
CA HIS A 18 35.84 12.49 -12.03
C HIS A 18 36.24 12.81 -10.57
N GLY A 19 35.55 12.27 -9.58
CA GLY A 19 35.86 12.45 -8.15
C GLY A 19 35.45 13.82 -7.59
N TYR A 20 34.58 14.55 -8.27
CA TYR A 20 34.12 15.89 -7.85
C TYR A 20 32.84 15.84 -6.99
N ASP A 21 32.81 14.99 -5.97
CA ASP A 21 31.61 14.77 -5.12
C ASP A 21 31.14 16.05 -4.40
N GLU A 22 32.05 16.94 -3.99
CA GLU A 22 31.69 18.23 -3.39
C GLU A 22 30.92 19.15 -4.36
N TYR A 23 31.28 19.14 -5.64
CA TYR A 23 30.61 19.96 -6.65
C TYR A 23 29.24 19.40 -7.00
N ARG A 24 29.09 18.06 -6.98
CA ARG A 24 27.81 17.40 -7.10
C ARG A 24 26.83 17.89 -6.02
N THR A 25 27.25 17.89 -4.75
CA THR A 25 26.42 18.35 -3.64
C THR A 25 26.05 19.83 -3.77
N LYS A 26 26.96 20.67 -4.26
CA LYS A 26 26.70 22.10 -4.49
C LYS A 26 25.81 22.38 -5.70
N LEU A 27 25.84 21.51 -6.72
CA LEU A 27 24.99 21.59 -7.92
C LEU A 27 23.63 20.93 -7.70
N ALA A 28 23.50 20.03 -6.72
CA ALA A 28 22.26 19.40 -6.36
C ALA A 28 21.28 20.45 -5.79
N ARG A 29 20.43 20.97 -6.63
CA ARG A 29 19.28 21.78 -6.21
C ARG A 29 18.11 20.84 -5.99
N LEU A 30 17.65 20.77 -4.76
CA LEU A 30 16.38 20.11 -4.45
C LEU A 30 15.26 20.91 -5.10
N GLY A 31 14.51 20.27 -5.97
CA GLY A 31 13.34 20.88 -6.59
C GLY A 31 13.14 20.46 -8.06
N LEU A 32 11.92 20.64 -8.52
CA LEU A 32 11.57 20.37 -9.91
C LEU A 32 12.02 21.53 -10.81
N PRO A 33 12.65 21.23 -11.96
CA PRO A 33 12.84 22.23 -13.00
C PRO A 33 11.50 22.84 -13.43
N PRO A 34 11.46 24.12 -13.84
CA PRO A 34 10.23 24.74 -14.34
C PRO A 34 9.55 23.97 -15.48
N SER A 35 10.34 23.34 -16.37
CA SER A 35 9.83 22.49 -17.44
C SER A 35 9.04 21.29 -16.93
N ASP A 36 9.56 20.63 -15.90
CA ASP A 36 8.94 19.43 -15.32
C ASP A 36 7.68 19.80 -14.53
N MET A 37 7.71 20.96 -13.86
CA MET A 37 6.53 21.51 -13.20
C MET A 37 5.42 21.86 -14.20
N ILE A 38 5.77 22.45 -15.36
CA ILE A 38 4.82 22.73 -16.43
C ILE A 38 4.23 21.43 -16.97
N SER A 39 5.04 20.39 -17.16
CA SER A 39 4.57 19.07 -17.60
C SER A 39 3.61 18.45 -16.61
N LEU A 40 3.91 18.51 -15.31
CA LEU A 40 3.00 18.02 -14.25
C LEU A 40 1.66 18.79 -14.22
N ILE A 41 1.70 20.11 -14.40
CA ILE A 41 0.49 20.95 -14.48
C ILE A 41 -0.32 20.57 -15.72
N HIS A 42 0.34 20.32 -16.85
CA HIS A 42 -0.34 19.86 -18.07
C HIS A 42 -0.97 18.47 -17.91
N GLU A 43 -0.26 17.53 -17.32
CA GLU A 43 -0.81 16.21 -16.98
C GLU A 43 -2.03 16.33 -16.07
N THR A 44 -1.98 17.23 -15.09
CA THR A 44 -3.11 17.48 -14.18
C THR A 44 -4.32 18.07 -14.90
N SER A 45 -4.10 18.95 -15.89
CA SER A 45 -5.19 19.59 -16.65
C SER A 45 -5.81 18.66 -17.72
N THR A 46 -5.12 17.61 -18.13
CA THR A 46 -5.57 16.63 -19.14
C THR A 46 -6.07 15.31 -18.56
N SER A 47 -5.82 15.07 -17.28
CA SER A 47 -6.25 13.88 -16.53
C SER A 47 -7.25 14.28 -15.44
N ASP A 48 -8.02 13.31 -14.92
CA ASP A 48 -8.92 13.50 -13.77
C ASP A 48 -8.17 13.71 -12.43
N MET A 49 -6.94 14.26 -12.50
CA MET A 49 -6.07 14.47 -11.35
C MET A 49 -6.48 15.77 -10.62
N GLU A 50 -6.67 15.68 -9.32
CA GLU A 50 -6.99 16.83 -8.49
C GLU A 50 -5.74 17.65 -8.10
N ILE A 51 -5.93 18.93 -7.76
CA ILE A 51 -4.83 19.81 -7.29
C ILE A 51 -4.03 19.22 -6.13
N PRO A 52 -4.66 18.56 -5.12
CA PRO A 52 -3.91 17.87 -4.07
C PRO A 52 -2.92 16.81 -4.59
N ASP A 53 -3.25 16.08 -5.65
CA ASP A 53 -2.37 15.07 -6.25
C ASP A 53 -1.12 15.71 -6.87
N LEU A 54 -1.26 16.90 -7.46
CA LEU A 54 -0.12 17.67 -7.98
C LEU A 54 0.85 18.04 -6.85
N VAL A 55 0.33 18.51 -5.70
CA VAL A 55 1.14 18.86 -4.53
C VAL A 55 1.90 17.64 -4.02
N VAL A 56 1.23 16.49 -3.92
CA VAL A 56 1.85 15.24 -3.47
C VAL A 56 2.91 14.76 -4.44
N LYS A 57 2.65 14.73 -5.75
CA LYS A 57 3.63 14.34 -6.77
C LYS A 57 4.87 15.25 -6.72
N THR A 58 4.66 16.56 -6.58
CA THR A 58 5.76 17.52 -6.45
C THR A 58 6.61 17.24 -5.21
N SER A 59 5.96 17.01 -4.07
CA SER A 59 6.64 16.69 -2.81
C SER A 59 7.41 15.37 -2.91
N GLN A 60 6.81 14.34 -3.50
CA GLN A 60 7.44 13.04 -3.71
C GLN A 60 8.69 13.15 -4.57
N SER A 61 8.67 13.97 -5.63
CA SER A 61 9.83 14.19 -6.49
C SER A 61 10.99 14.83 -5.72
N ILE A 62 10.70 15.83 -4.88
CA ILE A 62 11.71 16.49 -4.03
C ILE A 62 12.31 15.50 -3.02
N PHE A 63 11.47 14.69 -2.37
CA PHE A 63 11.94 13.67 -1.44
C PHE A 63 12.76 12.59 -2.14
N THR A 64 12.38 12.18 -3.35
CA THR A 64 13.16 11.23 -4.15
C THR A 64 14.55 11.77 -4.47
N GLU A 65 14.66 13.02 -4.92
CA GLU A 65 15.95 13.65 -5.15
C GLU A 65 16.80 13.71 -3.88
N TYR A 66 16.19 14.15 -2.76
CA TYR A 66 16.88 14.19 -1.48
C TYR A 66 17.42 12.81 -1.07
N LEU A 67 16.59 11.78 -1.22
CA LEU A 67 16.96 10.40 -0.90
C LEU A 67 18.17 9.94 -1.72
N LEU A 68 18.10 10.11 -3.05
CA LEU A 68 19.15 9.69 -3.98
C LEU A 68 20.46 10.42 -3.72
N HIS A 69 20.41 11.68 -3.30
CA HIS A 69 21.63 12.47 -3.09
C HIS A 69 22.24 12.34 -1.68
N ASN A 70 21.42 12.09 -0.64
CA ASN A 70 21.86 12.25 0.72
C ASN A 70 21.73 11.01 1.61
N SER A 71 20.86 10.07 1.25
CA SER A 71 20.48 9.00 2.19
C SER A 71 20.92 7.60 1.73
N LEU A 72 21.11 7.38 0.43
CA LEU A 72 21.47 6.08 -0.12
C LEU A 72 22.97 5.99 -0.42
N PRO A 73 23.58 4.79 -0.27
CA PRO A 73 24.91 4.52 -0.79
C PRO A 73 25.00 4.77 -2.31
N LYS A 74 26.12 5.29 -2.76
CA LYS A 74 26.34 5.67 -4.16
C LYS A 74 26.08 4.52 -5.14
N ASP A 75 26.59 3.33 -4.84
CA ASP A 75 26.41 2.13 -5.66
C ASP A 75 24.94 1.77 -5.88
N ILE A 76 24.12 1.89 -4.85
CA ILE A 76 22.67 1.66 -4.92
C ILE A 76 21.98 2.73 -5.78
N VAL A 77 22.40 3.99 -5.65
CA VAL A 77 21.89 5.09 -6.46
C VAL A 77 22.23 4.86 -7.94
N ASP A 78 23.48 4.50 -8.22
CA ASP A 78 23.93 4.24 -9.58
C ASP A 78 23.15 3.09 -10.22
N LEU A 79 22.92 1.99 -9.51
CA LEU A 79 22.09 0.88 -9.98
C LEU A 79 20.64 1.29 -10.24
N HIS A 80 20.09 2.19 -9.43
CA HIS A 80 18.73 2.73 -9.64
C HIS A 80 18.68 3.63 -10.87
N LEU A 81 19.64 4.56 -11.02
CA LEU A 81 19.71 5.50 -12.13
C LEU A 81 20.02 4.80 -13.46
N THR A 82 20.84 3.77 -13.44
CA THR A 82 21.10 2.93 -14.63
C THR A 82 19.92 2.01 -14.96
N GLY A 83 18.97 1.85 -14.06
CA GLY A 83 17.76 1.05 -14.27
C GLY A 83 17.98 -0.45 -14.11
N GLU A 84 19.01 -0.89 -13.43
CA GLU A 84 19.25 -2.29 -13.06
C GLU A 84 18.35 -2.73 -11.91
N ILE A 85 18.13 -1.82 -10.95
CA ILE A 85 17.14 -1.95 -9.90
C ILE A 85 16.16 -0.80 -9.96
N ASN A 86 14.97 -0.98 -9.36
CA ASN A 86 14.04 0.10 -9.12
C ASN A 86 13.70 0.15 -7.63
N ILE A 87 13.96 1.28 -6.99
CA ILE A 87 13.57 1.57 -5.62
C ILE A 87 12.15 2.11 -5.67
N GLY A 88 11.19 1.30 -5.23
CA GLY A 88 9.78 1.68 -5.29
C GLY A 88 9.43 2.74 -4.25
N LYS A 89 8.52 3.67 -4.59
CA LYS A 89 8.01 4.69 -3.66
C LYS A 89 9.12 5.47 -2.92
N SER A 90 10.22 5.75 -3.60
CA SER A 90 11.38 6.46 -3.06
C SER A 90 11.04 7.80 -2.41
N GLY A 91 10.01 8.49 -2.88
CA GLY A 91 9.53 9.74 -2.28
C GLY A 91 8.94 9.62 -0.87
N PHE A 92 8.78 8.40 -0.36
CA PHE A 92 8.29 8.12 1.00
C PHE A 92 9.32 7.41 1.88
N TRP A 93 10.43 7.04 1.31
CA TRP A 93 11.46 6.30 2.00
C TRP A 93 11.95 7.06 3.24
N ASN A 94 12.20 6.36 4.34
CA ASN A 94 12.53 6.91 5.66
C ASN A 94 11.39 7.65 6.39
N ILE A 95 10.23 7.87 5.78
CA ILE A 95 9.10 8.53 6.44
C ILE A 95 8.09 7.50 6.90
N VAL A 96 7.66 6.63 5.98
CA VAL A 96 6.72 5.54 6.26
C VAL A 96 7.18 4.25 5.59
N PRO A 97 6.89 3.07 6.15
CA PRO A 97 7.19 1.79 5.52
C PRO A 97 6.34 1.56 4.26
N ASP A 98 6.79 0.68 3.37
CA ASP A 98 6.02 0.31 2.18
C ASP A 98 4.76 -0.49 2.54
N VAL A 99 4.91 -1.48 3.41
CA VAL A 99 3.80 -2.34 3.84
C VAL A 99 3.80 -2.47 5.36
N VAL A 100 2.64 -2.32 5.95
CA VAL A 100 2.40 -2.54 7.39
C VAL A 100 1.51 -3.76 7.57
N PHE A 101 1.94 -4.73 8.36
CA PHE A 101 1.16 -5.87 8.79
C PHE A 101 0.74 -5.68 10.24
N ILE A 102 -0.56 -5.72 10.50
CA ILE A 102 -1.11 -5.47 11.84
C ILE A 102 -2.31 -6.38 12.13
N ASN A 103 -2.48 -6.77 13.39
CA ASN A 103 -3.63 -7.53 13.81
C ASN A 103 -4.79 -6.61 14.22
N MET A 104 -6.02 -6.98 13.89
CA MET A 104 -7.23 -6.19 14.18
C MET A 104 -7.41 -5.93 15.69
N SER A 105 -7.07 -6.88 16.54
CA SER A 105 -7.12 -6.71 17.99
C SER A 105 -6.19 -5.62 18.49
N SER A 106 -4.96 -5.54 17.93
CA SER A 106 -4.00 -4.47 18.23
C SER A 106 -4.51 -3.11 17.80
N ILE A 107 -5.15 -3.04 16.63
CA ILE A 107 -5.77 -1.82 16.14
C ILE A 107 -6.79 -1.30 17.17
N LEU A 108 -7.68 -2.17 17.63
CA LEU A 108 -8.73 -1.81 18.57
C LEU A 108 -8.17 -1.39 19.94
N GLU A 109 -7.07 -2.02 20.41
CA GLU A 109 -6.38 -1.62 21.63
C GLU A 109 -5.73 -0.24 21.49
N ILE A 110 -4.98 -0.03 20.43
CA ILE A 110 -4.33 1.27 20.13
C ILE A 110 -5.37 2.39 20.11
N PHE A 111 -6.53 2.15 19.49
CA PHE A 111 -7.57 3.17 19.41
C PHE A 111 -8.29 3.42 20.74
N LYS A 112 -8.37 2.47 21.64
CA LYS A 112 -8.84 2.70 23.02
C LYS A 112 -7.91 3.64 23.78
N ASP A 113 -6.59 3.53 23.57
CA ASP A 113 -5.57 4.37 24.22
C ASP A 113 -5.42 5.76 23.57
N ILE A 114 -5.68 5.88 22.28
CA ILE A 114 -5.54 7.13 21.51
C ILE A 114 -6.59 8.19 21.86
N LYS A 115 -7.66 7.83 22.58
CA LYS A 115 -8.72 8.78 23.00
C LYS A 115 -8.20 10.10 23.60
N GLY A 116 -6.96 10.16 24.05
CA GLY A 116 -6.36 11.35 24.66
C GLY A 116 -5.25 12.04 23.86
N ARG A 117 -4.69 11.43 22.82
CA ARG A 117 -3.43 11.93 22.21
C ARG A 117 -3.60 12.69 20.89
N TYR A 118 -4.63 12.40 20.11
CA TYR A 118 -4.87 13.06 18.82
C TYR A 118 -6.20 13.82 18.84
N LEU A 119 -6.12 15.12 18.83
CA LEU A 119 -7.29 16.05 18.84
C LEU A 119 -8.29 15.75 17.72
N THR A 120 -7.80 15.33 16.54
CA THR A 120 -8.64 14.99 15.39
C THR A 120 -9.42 13.71 15.63
N VAL A 121 -8.76 12.67 16.12
CA VAL A 121 -9.37 11.36 16.43
C VAL A 121 -10.35 11.53 17.61
N SER A 122 -9.94 12.26 18.65
CA SER A 122 -10.80 12.59 19.80
C SER A 122 -12.07 13.32 19.37
N ARG A 123 -11.99 14.29 18.45
CA ARG A 123 -13.17 15.01 17.94
C ARG A 123 -14.09 14.09 17.13
N ILE A 124 -13.55 13.18 16.33
CA ILE A 124 -14.33 12.20 15.57
C ILE A 124 -15.11 11.28 16.53
N PHE A 125 -14.47 10.78 17.59
CA PHE A 125 -15.11 9.88 18.56
C PHE A 125 -16.06 10.58 19.55
N HIS A 126 -15.93 11.88 19.76
CA HIS A 126 -16.83 12.65 20.63
C HIS A 126 -18.02 13.25 19.89
N SER A 127 -18.03 13.25 18.55
CA SER A 127 -19.20 13.67 17.80
C SER A 127 -20.24 12.55 17.89
N ASN A 128 -21.35 12.79 18.59
CA ASN A 128 -22.46 11.86 18.73
C ASN A 128 -23.13 11.46 17.40
N ASN A 129 -22.59 11.88 16.26
CA ASN A 129 -23.13 11.59 14.94
C ASN A 129 -22.57 10.30 14.30
N PHE A 130 -21.48 9.71 14.84
CA PHE A 130 -20.98 8.42 14.39
C PHE A 130 -21.61 7.30 15.23
N GLN A 131 -22.84 6.92 14.87
CA GLN A 131 -23.64 5.99 15.67
C GLN A 131 -23.42 4.52 15.31
N THR A 132 -22.72 4.21 14.21
CA THR A 132 -22.54 2.81 13.80
C THR A 132 -21.10 2.33 14.00
N PRO A 133 -20.88 1.11 14.49
CA PRO A 133 -19.56 0.50 14.61
C PRO A 133 -18.78 0.51 13.30
N GLU A 134 -19.48 0.36 12.17
CA GLU A 134 -18.92 0.35 10.82
C GLU A 134 -18.24 1.68 10.48
N SER A 135 -18.87 2.80 10.81
CA SER A 135 -18.30 4.13 10.56
C SER A 135 -17.00 4.35 11.33
N VAL A 136 -16.94 3.86 12.56
CA VAL A 136 -15.72 3.94 13.39
C VAL A 136 -14.60 3.12 12.78
N VAL A 137 -14.88 1.87 12.38
CA VAL A 137 -13.89 0.99 11.75
C VAL A 137 -13.43 1.55 10.41
N ALA A 138 -14.32 2.12 9.60
CA ALA A 138 -13.98 2.77 8.34
C ALA A 138 -13.00 3.93 8.52
N ILE A 139 -13.22 4.77 9.53
CA ILE A 139 -12.29 5.87 9.87
C ILE A 139 -10.95 5.31 10.33
N ILE A 140 -10.95 4.28 11.16
CA ILE A 140 -9.75 3.61 11.64
C ILE A 140 -8.94 3.07 10.45
N PHE A 141 -9.57 2.35 9.54
CA PHE A 141 -8.93 1.82 8.35
C PHE A 141 -8.35 2.93 7.46
N SER A 142 -9.08 4.03 7.30
CA SER A 142 -8.63 5.17 6.52
C SER A 142 -7.43 5.90 7.18
N LEU A 143 -7.38 5.94 8.50
CA LEU A 143 -6.21 6.49 9.21
C LEU A 143 -5.00 5.56 9.10
N LEU A 144 -5.21 4.24 9.28
CA LEU A 144 -4.15 3.25 9.14
C LEU A 144 -3.58 3.21 7.72
N SER A 145 -4.41 3.40 6.70
CA SER A 145 -3.93 3.43 5.32
C SER A 145 -2.86 4.50 5.09
N ARG A 146 -2.78 5.53 5.94
CA ARG A 146 -1.78 6.59 5.85
C ARG A 146 -0.45 6.26 6.52
N GLU A 147 -0.38 5.15 7.26
CA GLU A 147 0.83 4.69 7.96
C GLU A 147 1.77 3.86 7.04
N ALA A 148 1.37 3.62 5.79
CA ALA A 148 2.16 2.91 4.80
C ALA A 148 2.18 3.67 3.48
N SER A 149 3.23 3.49 2.67
CA SER A 149 3.31 4.12 1.35
C SER A 149 2.54 3.34 0.27
N ARG A 150 2.30 2.04 0.48
CA ARG A 150 1.65 1.15 -0.49
C ARG A 150 0.44 0.42 0.05
N GLU A 151 0.57 -0.19 1.24
CA GLU A 151 -0.42 -1.16 1.69
C GLU A 151 -0.41 -1.33 3.21
N VAL A 152 -1.60 -1.51 3.78
CA VAL A 152 -1.77 -2.01 5.14
C VAL A 152 -2.47 -3.37 5.07
N VAL A 153 -1.85 -4.40 5.61
CA VAL A 153 -2.39 -5.77 5.68
C VAL A 153 -2.93 -6.02 7.09
N ILE A 154 -4.22 -6.30 7.18
CA ILE A 154 -4.93 -6.49 8.45
C ILE A 154 -5.27 -7.97 8.59
N GLU A 155 -4.77 -8.60 9.64
CA GLU A 155 -5.12 -9.95 10.07
C GLU A 155 -6.19 -9.91 11.18
N GLY A 156 -6.94 -11.01 11.36
CA GLY A 156 -7.91 -11.14 12.45
C GLY A 156 -9.21 -10.34 12.24
N PHE A 157 -9.49 -9.91 11.01
CA PHE A 157 -10.75 -9.21 10.71
C PHE A 157 -11.96 -10.12 10.85
N LEU A 158 -11.83 -11.42 10.58
CA LEU A 158 -12.92 -12.39 10.80
C LEU A 158 -13.23 -12.59 12.27
N ASP A 159 -12.25 -12.55 13.16
CA ASP A 159 -12.49 -12.60 14.62
C ASP A 159 -13.37 -11.45 15.06
N PHE A 160 -13.08 -10.24 14.55
CA PHE A 160 -13.90 -9.07 14.80
C PHE A 160 -15.33 -9.21 14.26
N ILE A 161 -15.51 -9.77 13.06
CA ILE A 161 -16.85 -10.05 12.52
C ILE A 161 -17.58 -11.07 13.36
N GLN A 162 -16.93 -12.16 13.76
CA GLN A 162 -17.51 -13.21 14.58
C GLN A 162 -18.00 -12.68 15.92
N GLU A 163 -17.16 -11.95 16.64
CA GLU A 163 -17.52 -11.31 17.91
C GLU A 163 -18.74 -10.39 17.77
N LYS A 164 -18.84 -9.66 16.67
CA LYS A 164 -19.98 -8.76 16.41
C LYS A 164 -21.21 -9.50 15.91
N SER A 165 -21.07 -10.60 15.21
CA SER A 165 -22.16 -11.44 14.73
C SER A 165 -22.88 -12.15 15.90
N GLU A 166 -22.16 -12.59 16.91
CA GLU A 166 -22.73 -13.15 18.16
C GLU A 166 -23.59 -12.12 18.90
N THR A 167 -23.29 -10.84 18.76
CA THR A 167 -24.11 -9.72 19.28
C THR A 167 -25.26 -9.31 18.35
N GLY A 168 -25.47 -10.03 17.23
CA GLY A 168 -26.54 -9.77 16.24
C GLY A 168 -26.35 -8.53 15.37
N THR A 169 -25.14 -7.95 15.33
CA THR A 169 -24.95 -6.57 14.84
C THR A 169 -24.37 -6.46 13.41
N ILE A 170 -23.73 -7.50 12.84
CA ILE A 170 -23.12 -7.38 11.51
C ILE A 170 -23.79 -8.31 10.49
N MET A 171 -24.53 -7.70 9.56
CA MET A 171 -25.04 -8.33 8.36
C MET A 171 -24.08 -8.05 7.18
N LYS A 172 -24.18 -8.87 6.10
CA LYS A 172 -23.44 -8.66 4.85
C LYS A 172 -23.53 -7.24 4.26
N ASP A 173 -24.64 -6.55 4.49
CA ASP A 173 -24.83 -5.16 4.08
C ASP A 173 -23.95 -4.19 4.87
N SER A 174 -23.78 -4.44 6.17
CA SER A 174 -22.86 -3.68 7.01
C SER A 174 -21.40 -3.82 6.57
N ILE A 175 -20.99 -5.01 6.14
CA ILE A 175 -19.64 -5.24 5.57
C ILE A 175 -19.43 -4.45 4.27
N ALA A 176 -20.40 -4.51 3.36
CA ALA A 176 -20.34 -3.75 2.11
C ALA A 176 -20.28 -2.24 2.36
N ASN A 177 -21.09 -1.74 3.29
CA ASN A 177 -21.09 -0.33 3.68
C ASN A 177 -19.77 0.09 4.33
N LEU A 178 -19.21 -0.73 5.22
CA LEU A 178 -17.89 -0.49 5.82
C LEU A 178 -16.81 -0.33 4.74
N PHE A 179 -16.77 -1.24 3.78
CA PHE A 179 -15.78 -1.23 2.72
C PHE A 179 -15.95 -0.04 1.77
N SER A 180 -17.19 0.29 1.42
CA SER A 180 -17.51 1.46 0.59
C SER A 180 -17.13 2.77 1.29
N LEU A 181 -17.46 2.92 2.57
CA LEU A 181 -17.06 4.07 3.38
C LEU A 181 -15.54 4.20 3.47
N THR A 182 -14.84 3.09 3.74
CA THR A 182 -13.38 3.07 3.82
C THR A 182 -12.76 3.55 2.51
N SER A 183 -13.21 3.00 1.38
CA SER A 183 -12.71 3.39 0.05
C SER A 183 -13.01 4.85 -0.27
N THR A 184 -14.20 5.34 0.07
CA THR A 184 -14.57 6.74 -0.16
C THR A 184 -13.70 7.68 0.67
N ILE A 185 -13.55 7.42 1.97
CA ILE A 185 -12.73 8.29 2.84
C ILE A 185 -11.26 8.22 2.43
N SER A 186 -10.74 7.06 2.04
CA SER A 186 -9.38 6.90 1.57
C SER A 186 -9.12 7.62 0.25
N SER A 187 -10.11 7.68 -0.64
CA SER A 187 -10.01 8.35 -1.94
C SER A 187 -9.93 9.87 -1.85
N TYR A 188 -10.42 10.47 -0.77
CA TYR A 188 -10.31 11.93 -0.52
C TYR A 188 -8.91 12.37 -0.06
N GLY A 189 -7.97 11.46 0.10
CA GLY A 189 -6.58 11.80 0.41
C GLY A 189 -5.70 11.55 -0.81
N CYS A 190 -4.76 12.46 -1.08
CA CYS A 190 -3.73 12.31 -2.11
C CYS A 190 -2.85 11.04 -1.93
N PHE A 191 -3.11 10.31 -0.91
CA PHE A 191 -2.50 9.08 -0.47
C PHE A 191 -3.60 8.06 -0.24
N SER A 192 -3.66 7.08 -1.11
CA SER A 192 -4.59 5.97 -0.97
C SER A 192 -3.83 4.64 -1.00
N PRO A 193 -3.05 4.33 0.04
CA PRO A 193 -2.51 2.98 0.18
C PRO A 193 -3.66 1.99 0.24
N HIS A 194 -3.44 0.83 -0.34
CA HIS A 194 -4.44 -0.22 -0.32
C HIS A 194 -4.56 -0.85 1.06
N ILE A 195 -5.75 -1.29 1.41
CA ILE A 195 -6.00 -2.13 2.58
C ILE A 195 -6.21 -3.55 2.08
N THR A 196 -5.47 -4.49 2.63
CA THR A 196 -5.65 -5.92 2.36
C THR A 196 -6.08 -6.62 3.63
N LEU A 197 -7.22 -7.31 3.57
CA LEU A 197 -7.70 -8.15 4.66
C LEU A 197 -7.17 -9.56 4.48
N SER A 198 -6.38 -10.04 5.43
CA SER A 198 -5.88 -11.41 5.45
C SER A 198 -6.91 -12.32 6.09
N ILE A 199 -7.31 -13.37 5.37
CA ILE A 199 -8.37 -14.30 5.74
C ILE A 199 -7.79 -15.70 5.72
N ASN A 200 -7.73 -16.35 6.89
CA ASN A 200 -7.37 -17.75 6.99
C ASN A 200 -8.64 -18.62 6.94
N LEU A 201 -8.77 -19.45 5.90
CA LEU A 201 -9.97 -20.27 5.68
C LEU A 201 -10.11 -21.43 6.67
N GLY A 202 -9.00 -21.90 7.23
CA GLY A 202 -9.02 -23.09 8.14
C GLY A 202 -9.59 -22.84 9.52
N ASN A 203 -9.74 -21.58 9.94
CA ASN A 203 -10.02 -21.23 11.33
C ASN A 203 -11.46 -20.77 11.61
N TYR A 204 -12.30 -20.63 10.57
CA TYR A 204 -13.62 -20.00 10.72
C TYR A 204 -14.75 -20.80 10.10
N ASP A 205 -15.96 -20.59 10.62
CA ASP A 205 -17.16 -21.18 10.06
C ASP A 205 -17.43 -20.72 8.63
N VAL A 206 -17.86 -21.66 7.79
CA VAL A 206 -18.20 -21.42 6.38
C VAL A 206 -19.23 -20.30 6.23
N SER A 207 -20.16 -20.16 7.18
CA SER A 207 -21.20 -19.12 7.16
C SER A 207 -20.62 -17.70 7.30
N ILE A 208 -19.62 -17.52 8.16
CA ILE A 208 -18.95 -16.23 8.40
C ILE A 208 -18.15 -15.82 7.17
N ILE A 209 -17.35 -16.76 6.63
CA ILE A 209 -16.59 -16.52 5.41
C ILE A 209 -17.52 -16.18 4.24
N ASN A 210 -18.62 -16.92 4.08
CA ASN A 210 -19.60 -16.64 3.05
C ASN A 210 -20.24 -15.25 3.21
N SER A 211 -20.53 -14.81 4.42
CA SER A 211 -21.08 -13.47 4.69
C SER A 211 -20.09 -12.38 4.32
N LEU A 212 -18.79 -12.58 4.60
CA LEU A 212 -17.73 -11.67 4.18
C LEU A 212 -17.61 -11.61 2.66
N LEU A 213 -17.56 -12.75 1.97
CA LEU A 213 -17.42 -12.81 0.51
C LEU A 213 -18.63 -12.18 -0.20
N GLU A 214 -19.84 -12.37 0.33
CA GLU A 214 -21.06 -11.71 -0.19
C GLU A 214 -21.05 -10.20 0.05
N GLY A 215 -20.62 -9.76 1.21
CA GLY A 215 -20.44 -8.33 1.51
C GLY A 215 -19.37 -7.69 0.63
N TYR A 216 -18.27 -8.38 0.40
CA TYR A 216 -17.21 -7.94 -0.50
C TYR A 216 -17.68 -7.89 -1.97
N HIS A 217 -18.49 -8.85 -2.41
CA HIS A 217 -19.10 -8.83 -3.75
C HIS A 217 -19.98 -7.61 -3.95
N LYS A 218 -20.86 -7.31 -2.99
CA LYS A 218 -21.70 -6.11 -3.05
C LYS A 218 -20.86 -4.83 -3.10
N TYR A 219 -19.82 -4.75 -2.29
CA TYR A 219 -18.89 -3.62 -2.30
C TYR A 219 -18.24 -3.39 -3.66
N ILE A 220 -17.71 -4.45 -4.30
CA ILE A 220 -17.05 -4.32 -5.61
C ILE A 220 -18.01 -3.79 -6.67
N ILE A 221 -19.26 -4.30 -6.70
CA ILE A 221 -20.25 -3.88 -7.69
C ILE A 221 -20.71 -2.43 -7.46
N SER A 222 -20.77 -2.00 -6.17
CA SER A 222 -21.30 -0.68 -5.82
C SER A 222 -20.23 0.43 -5.80
N THR A 223 -18.94 0.08 -5.76
CA THR A 223 -17.85 1.05 -5.59
C THR A 223 -17.04 1.18 -6.86
N PRO A 224 -16.99 2.37 -7.48
CA PRO A 224 -16.27 2.58 -8.75
C PRO A 224 -14.78 2.27 -8.70
N LEU A 225 -14.15 2.55 -7.57
CA LEU A 225 -12.70 2.36 -7.36
C LEU A 225 -12.47 1.61 -6.04
N PRO A 226 -12.55 0.27 -6.05
CA PRO A 226 -12.32 -0.52 -4.85
C PRO A 226 -10.84 -0.47 -4.43
N THR A 227 -10.58 -0.04 -3.18
CA THR A 227 -9.23 0.03 -2.60
C THR A 227 -8.91 -1.15 -1.69
N ILE A 228 -9.94 -1.87 -1.23
CA ILE A 228 -9.79 -3.02 -0.34
C ILE A 228 -9.55 -4.29 -1.15
N ALA A 229 -8.54 -5.06 -0.75
CA ALA A 229 -8.20 -6.36 -1.31
C ALA A 229 -8.40 -7.47 -0.28
N LEU A 230 -8.56 -8.70 -0.76
CA LEU A 230 -8.58 -9.90 0.07
C LEU A 230 -7.32 -10.73 -0.16
N SER A 231 -6.70 -11.18 0.92
CA SER A 231 -5.62 -12.16 0.90
C SER A 231 -6.11 -13.45 1.53
N ILE A 232 -6.33 -14.46 0.72
CA ILE A 232 -6.82 -15.76 1.16
C ILE A 232 -5.61 -16.62 1.54
N VAL A 233 -5.52 -16.92 2.83
CA VAL A 233 -4.53 -17.85 3.37
C VAL A 233 -5.18 -19.23 3.50
N TYR A 234 -4.53 -20.24 2.97
CA TYR A 234 -5.00 -21.62 3.01
C TYR A 234 -3.86 -22.57 3.40
N ASP A 235 -4.21 -23.59 4.16
CA ASP A 235 -3.25 -24.65 4.55
C ASP A 235 -3.23 -25.77 3.52
N ASP A 236 -4.42 -26.14 3.02
CA ASP A 236 -4.60 -27.16 1.97
C ASP A 236 -5.57 -26.65 0.90
N LEU A 237 -5.36 -27.07 -0.34
CA LEU A 237 -6.22 -26.72 -1.48
C LEU A 237 -7.68 -27.12 -1.26
N PHE A 238 -7.94 -28.22 -0.54
CA PHE A 238 -9.29 -28.67 -0.21
C PHE A 238 -10.06 -27.67 0.68
N SER A 239 -9.39 -26.82 1.42
CA SER A 239 -10.04 -25.76 2.19
C SER A 239 -10.66 -24.68 1.32
N LEU A 240 -10.26 -24.58 0.06
CA LEU A 240 -10.81 -23.63 -0.93
C LEU A 240 -12.11 -24.12 -1.56
N ASP A 241 -12.35 -25.44 -1.62
CA ASP A 241 -13.47 -26.04 -2.36
C ASP A 241 -14.83 -25.44 -2.03
N PRO A 242 -15.19 -25.19 -0.76
CA PRO A 242 -16.50 -24.60 -0.40
C PRO A 242 -16.70 -23.19 -0.95
N PHE A 243 -15.63 -22.49 -1.30
CA PHE A 243 -15.62 -21.07 -1.66
C PHE A 243 -15.26 -20.81 -3.11
N THR A 244 -14.84 -21.83 -3.85
CA THR A 244 -14.25 -21.70 -5.20
C THR A 244 -15.16 -20.93 -6.15
N ASP A 245 -16.44 -21.28 -6.24
CA ASP A 245 -17.39 -20.60 -7.13
C ASP A 245 -17.56 -19.12 -6.79
N LYS A 246 -17.61 -18.79 -5.51
CA LYS A 246 -17.72 -17.39 -5.03
C LYS A 246 -16.44 -16.61 -5.34
N LEU A 247 -15.28 -17.20 -5.11
CA LEU A 247 -13.99 -16.57 -5.39
C LEU A 247 -13.82 -16.29 -6.89
N ILE A 248 -14.25 -17.21 -7.74
CA ILE A 248 -14.31 -17.02 -9.21
C ILE A 248 -15.25 -15.86 -9.58
N GLN A 249 -16.45 -15.81 -8.98
CA GLN A 249 -17.40 -14.72 -9.22
C GLN A 249 -16.84 -13.37 -8.80
N LEU A 250 -16.20 -13.30 -7.63
CA LEU A 250 -15.54 -12.10 -7.13
C LEU A 250 -14.43 -11.61 -8.05
N THR A 251 -13.59 -12.53 -8.53
CA THR A 251 -12.52 -12.20 -9.47
C THR A 251 -13.08 -11.68 -10.81
N LYS A 252 -14.15 -12.30 -11.33
CA LYS A 252 -14.83 -11.83 -12.53
C LYS A 252 -15.50 -10.47 -12.37
N ALA A 253 -15.96 -10.16 -11.16
CA ALA A 253 -16.53 -8.84 -10.82
C ALA A 253 -15.47 -7.73 -10.64
N GLY A 254 -14.17 -8.05 -10.76
CA GLY A 254 -13.09 -7.09 -10.56
C GLY A 254 -12.52 -7.05 -9.14
N GLY A 255 -12.86 -8.03 -8.31
CA GLY A 255 -12.31 -8.16 -6.95
C GLY A 255 -10.81 -8.42 -6.96
N ILE A 256 -10.12 -7.76 -6.04
CA ILE A 256 -8.68 -7.91 -5.87
C ILE A 256 -8.43 -9.01 -4.84
N ILE A 257 -8.08 -10.19 -5.33
CA ILE A 257 -7.89 -11.37 -4.48
C ILE A 257 -6.49 -11.94 -4.73
N SER A 258 -5.77 -12.21 -3.66
CA SER A 258 -4.50 -12.92 -3.68
C SER A 258 -4.62 -14.22 -2.87
N PHE A 259 -3.83 -15.23 -3.25
CA PHE A 259 -3.79 -16.53 -2.58
C PHE A 259 -2.40 -16.77 -2.04
N SER A 260 -2.31 -17.33 -0.85
CA SER A 260 -1.04 -17.70 -0.23
C SER A 260 -1.18 -18.95 0.61
N LYS A 261 -0.22 -19.85 0.47
CA LYS A 261 -0.12 -21.04 1.33
C LYS A 261 0.73 -20.70 2.54
N ASP A 262 0.20 -20.97 3.74
CA ASP A 262 0.92 -20.84 5.01
C ASP A 262 1.61 -19.49 5.26
N LYS A 263 1.17 -18.40 4.61
CA LYS A 263 1.78 -17.06 4.76
C LYS A 263 0.76 -15.96 4.59
N ILE A 264 0.89 -14.94 5.41
CA ILE A 264 0.13 -13.71 5.21
C ILE A 264 0.77 -12.95 4.06
N ARG A 265 0.00 -12.74 3.02
CA ARG A 265 0.44 -12.07 1.81
C ARG A 265 -0.39 -10.83 1.56
N GLY A 266 0.28 -9.67 1.48
CA GLY A 266 -0.29 -8.48 0.86
C GLY A 266 -0.09 -8.47 -0.65
N ARG A 267 -0.47 -7.40 -1.30
CA ARG A 267 -0.20 -7.15 -2.73
C ARG A 267 1.27 -6.84 -2.98
N HIS A 268 1.92 -6.23 -1.99
CA HIS A 268 3.29 -5.71 -2.08
C HIS A 268 4.26 -6.30 -1.05
N GLY A 269 3.80 -7.18 -0.18
CA GLY A 269 4.64 -7.76 0.87
C GLY A 269 4.20 -9.14 1.33
N LEU A 270 5.09 -9.84 2.00
CA LEU A 270 4.90 -11.15 2.60
C LEU A 270 5.33 -11.11 4.06
N CYS A 271 4.50 -11.67 4.94
CA CYS A 271 4.84 -11.97 6.31
C CYS A 271 4.92 -13.49 6.54
N LYS A 272 5.69 -13.93 7.54
CA LYS A 272 5.79 -15.36 7.88
C LYS A 272 4.47 -15.92 8.42
N SER A 273 4.28 -17.23 8.28
CA SER A 273 3.07 -17.98 8.61
C SER A 273 2.69 -18.06 10.09
N GLU A 274 3.58 -17.67 10.99
CA GLU A 274 3.32 -17.74 12.45
C GLU A 274 2.28 -16.74 12.94
N GLY A 275 1.69 -15.96 12.02
CA GLY A 275 0.75 -14.89 12.33
C GLY A 275 1.44 -13.60 12.75
N ILE A 276 0.67 -12.53 12.80
CA ILE A 276 1.14 -11.27 13.35
C ILE A 276 0.84 -11.29 14.85
N PRO A 277 1.86 -11.20 15.72
CA PRO A 277 1.62 -11.20 17.15
C PRO A 277 0.61 -10.10 17.53
N THR A 278 -0.33 -10.41 18.41
CA THR A 278 -1.44 -9.51 18.80
C THR A 278 -1.01 -8.17 19.39
N LYS A 279 0.27 -8.01 19.72
CA LYS A 279 0.83 -6.77 20.30
C LYS A 279 2.00 -6.20 19.49
N SER A 280 2.21 -6.68 18.27
CA SER A 280 3.31 -6.20 17.43
C SER A 280 2.83 -5.87 16.02
N THR A 281 3.57 -4.96 15.40
CA THR A 281 3.40 -4.59 13.99
C THR A 281 4.64 -5.07 13.24
N VAL A 282 4.42 -5.76 12.13
CA VAL A 282 5.50 -6.17 11.23
C VAL A 282 5.47 -5.22 10.02
N VAL A 283 6.63 -4.79 9.56
CA VAL A 283 6.71 -3.85 8.44
C VAL A 283 7.67 -4.31 7.36
N THR A 284 7.34 -4.03 6.12
CA THR A 284 8.30 -4.03 5.01
C THR A 284 8.75 -2.60 4.80
N LEU A 285 10.01 -2.32 5.08
CA LEU A 285 10.53 -0.96 5.03
C LEU A 285 10.56 -0.42 3.60
N GLN A 286 11.03 -1.24 2.65
CA GLN A 286 11.22 -0.83 1.27
C GLN A 286 11.08 -2.01 0.32
N SER A 287 10.50 -1.76 -0.84
CA SER A 287 10.39 -2.73 -1.93
C SER A 287 11.40 -2.39 -3.03
N LEU A 288 12.17 -3.38 -3.42
CA LEU A 288 13.12 -3.29 -4.53
C LEU A 288 12.68 -4.22 -5.67
N SER A 289 12.82 -3.75 -6.89
CA SER A 289 12.60 -4.57 -8.09
C SER A 289 13.90 -4.67 -8.88
N ILE A 290 14.23 -5.87 -9.31
CA ILE A 290 15.40 -6.14 -10.17
C ILE A 290 14.92 -6.21 -11.62
N ASN A 291 15.62 -5.51 -12.52
CA ASN A 291 15.31 -5.49 -13.95
C ASN A 291 15.91 -6.72 -14.65
N LEU A 292 15.29 -7.89 -14.46
CA LEU A 292 15.74 -9.12 -15.10
C LEU A 292 15.84 -9.04 -16.63
N PRO A 293 14.88 -8.42 -17.37
CA PRO A 293 15.02 -8.25 -18.81
C PRO A 293 16.31 -7.50 -19.22
N ARG A 294 16.71 -6.48 -18.47
CA ARG A 294 17.94 -5.74 -18.74
C ARG A 294 19.17 -6.62 -18.52
N ILE A 295 19.21 -7.34 -17.39
CA ILE A 295 20.32 -8.26 -17.09
C ILE A 295 20.42 -9.35 -18.17
N ALA A 296 19.29 -9.92 -18.58
CA ALA A 296 19.25 -10.91 -19.65
C ALA A 296 19.75 -10.37 -21.00
N TYR A 297 19.42 -9.10 -21.31
CA TYR A 297 19.91 -8.45 -22.51
C TYR A 297 21.41 -8.18 -22.45
N GLN A 298 21.91 -7.71 -21.32
CA GLN A 298 23.34 -7.43 -21.10
C GLN A 298 24.19 -8.69 -21.07
N SER A 299 23.64 -9.82 -20.58
CA SER A 299 24.33 -11.11 -20.57
C SER A 299 24.67 -11.66 -21.96
N ASN A 300 24.01 -11.13 -23.01
CA ASN A 300 24.22 -11.53 -24.41
C ASN A 300 24.23 -13.05 -24.61
N LYS A 301 23.32 -13.77 -23.89
CA LYS A 301 23.18 -15.24 -23.82
C LYS A 301 24.28 -15.95 -23.02
N ASP A 302 25.10 -15.26 -22.26
CA ASP A 302 26.03 -15.86 -21.32
C ASP A 302 25.27 -16.22 -20.03
N GLU A 303 25.05 -17.52 -19.81
CA GLU A 303 24.37 -18.02 -18.62
C GLU A 303 25.16 -17.76 -17.32
N THR A 304 26.48 -17.69 -17.40
CA THR A 304 27.33 -17.43 -16.23
C THR A 304 27.18 -15.99 -15.76
N TYR A 305 27.05 -15.05 -16.68
CA TYR A 305 26.80 -13.64 -16.38
C TYR A 305 25.38 -13.42 -15.85
N PHE A 306 24.41 -14.21 -16.33
CA PHE A 306 23.00 -14.07 -15.92
C PHE A 306 22.73 -14.64 -14.51
N ARG A 307 23.52 -15.61 -14.05
CA ARG A 307 23.40 -16.22 -12.72
C ARG A 307 24.08 -15.42 -11.64
#